data_9e19ca510a2f03a2dc725c5837d32000
#
_entry.id   9e19ca510a2f03a2dc725c5837d32000
#
_cell.length_a   1.000
_cell.length_b   1.000
_cell.length_c   1.000
_cell.angle_alpha   90.00
_cell.angle_beta   90.00
_cell.angle_gamma   90.00
#
_symmetry.space_group_name_H-M   'P 1'
#
loop_
_entity.id
_entity.type
_entity.pdbx_description
1 polymer ?
#
loop_
_entity_poly.entity_id
_entity_poly.type
_entity_poly.pdbx_seq_one_letter_code
_entity_poly.pdbx_strand_id
1 'polypeptide(L)'
;MMKVIGIIFLGLLFLGALLYYLIQQSKKPSGIVGVLMMRLFNKAYLPMVRWALSFYNPSESPMKILDIGVGNGKSTALLAKKFPKSSVIGIEISEIAIKEAQKLPTTAVFQLENIENTSFNNKTFDLICAFQTHFHWKDLKIAFSEIKRILTDQGILLVACEYAKIRYYLPQYKDTQAFQEFLNSVGLQLVQEEKQQGWRFYKIKKLIQF
;
A
#
# COMPACT_ATOMS: atom_id res chain seq x y z
N MET A 1 8.94 -10.30 47.26
CA MET A 1 9.58 -10.73 45.99
C MET A 1 8.59 -11.32 45.01
N MET A 2 7.83 -12.38 45.32
CA MET A 2 6.83 -13.01 44.41
C MET A 2 5.75 -12.06 43.90
N LYS A 3 5.19 -11.19 44.74
CA LYS A 3 4.15 -10.21 44.29
C LYS A 3 4.70 -9.21 43.24
N VAL A 4 5.95 -8.76 43.39
CA VAL A 4 6.58 -7.84 42.42
C VAL A 4 6.83 -8.54 41.09
N ILE A 5 7.29 -9.78 41.11
CA ILE A 5 7.49 -10.59 39.89
C ILE A 5 6.15 -10.80 39.17
N GLY A 6 5.07 -11.10 39.92
CA GLY A 6 3.75 -11.23 39.34
C GLY A 6 3.22 -9.94 38.67
N ILE A 7 3.46 -8.76 39.27
CA ILE A 7 3.06 -7.47 38.68
C ILE A 7 3.87 -7.20 37.38
N ILE A 8 5.18 -7.44 37.39
CA ILE A 8 6.02 -7.26 36.20
C ILE A 8 5.56 -8.19 35.08
N PHE A 9 5.28 -9.46 35.39
CA PHE A 9 4.80 -10.43 34.41
C PHE A 9 3.47 -10.02 33.79
N LEU A 10 2.49 -9.58 34.60
CA LEU A 10 1.21 -9.07 34.11
C LEU A 10 1.38 -7.81 33.24
N GLY A 11 2.30 -6.92 33.63
CA GLY A 11 2.64 -5.73 32.86
C GLY A 11 3.21 -6.07 31.48
N LEU A 12 4.10 -7.07 31.41
CA LEU A 12 4.66 -7.55 30.13
C LEU A 12 3.60 -8.21 29.23
N LEU A 13 2.71 -9.00 29.81
CA LEU A 13 1.58 -9.61 29.09
C LEU A 13 0.64 -8.53 28.52
N PHE A 14 0.30 -7.52 29.31
CA PHE A 14 -0.53 -6.40 28.88
C PHE A 14 0.13 -5.62 27.75
N LEU A 15 1.44 -5.32 27.87
CA LEU A 15 2.20 -4.64 26.83
C LEU A 15 2.23 -5.45 25.54
N GLY A 16 2.45 -6.77 25.62
CA GLY A 16 2.42 -7.68 24.47
C GLY A 16 1.04 -7.68 23.77
N ALA A 17 -0.03 -7.78 24.54
CA ALA A 17 -1.39 -7.72 24.01
C ALA A 17 -1.71 -6.37 23.35
N LEU A 18 -1.28 -5.26 23.96
CA LEU A 18 -1.44 -3.92 23.40
C LEU A 18 -0.66 -3.77 22.07
N LEU A 19 0.58 -4.20 22.03
CA LEU A 19 1.40 -4.17 20.80
C LEU A 19 0.76 -5.02 19.69
N TYR A 20 0.32 -6.22 20.01
CA TYR A 20 -0.42 -7.07 19.07
C TYR A 20 -1.67 -6.37 18.54
N TYR A 21 -2.48 -5.78 19.40
CA TYR A 21 -3.66 -5.01 19.02
C TYR A 21 -3.32 -3.87 18.07
N LEU A 22 -2.27 -3.08 18.38
CA LEU A 22 -1.83 -1.97 17.52
C LEU A 22 -1.34 -2.44 16.15
N ILE A 23 -0.66 -3.60 16.10
CA ILE A 23 -0.27 -4.23 14.82
C ILE A 23 -1.49 -4.61 13.99
N GLN A 24 -2.54 -5.18 14.60
CA GLN A 24 -3.77 -5.50 13.88
C GLN A 24 -4.48 -4.22 13.38
N GLN A 25 -4.47 -3.15 14.17
CA GLN A 25 -5.00 -1.85 13.75
C GLN A 25 -4.23 -1.24 12.57
N SER A 26 -2.94 -1.53 12.41
CA SER A 26 -2.18 -1.07 11.24
C SER A 26 -2.50 -1.84 9.96
N LYS A 27 -2.98 -3.09 10.07
CA LYS A 27 -3.37 -3.95 8.94
C LYS A 27 -4.79 -3.67 8.46
N LYS A 28 -5.71 -3.58 9.39
CA LYS A 28 -7.13 -3.31 9.13
C LYS A 28 -7.67 -2.38 10.23
N PRO A 29 -7.63 -1.06 10.01
CA PRO A 29 -8.09 -0.09 11.00
C PRO A 29 -9.54 -0.32 11.40
N SER A 30 -9.82 -0.22 12.70
CA SER A 30 -11.17 -0.36 13.26
C SER A 30 -11.36 0.57 14.46
N GLY A 31 -12.59 1.03 14.70
CA GLY A 31 -12.94 1.91 15.80
C GLY A 31 -12.15 3.23 15.84
N ILE A 32 -12.22 3.92 16.97
CA ILE A 32 -11.57 5.24 17.16
C ILE A 32 -10.05 5.13 17.11
N VAL A 33 -9.49 4.04 17.65
CA VAL A 33 -8.02 3.82 17.65
C VAL A 33 -7.50 3.70 16.24
N GLY A 34 -8.19 2.97 15.36
CA GLY A 34 -7.81 2.86 13.94
C GLY A 34 -7.82 4.21 13.24
N VAL A 35 -8.86 5.03 13.47
CA VAL A 35 -8.95 6.40 12.92
C VAL A 35 -7.78 7.27 13.39
N LEU A 36 -7.46 7.24 14.69
CA LEU A 36 -6.35 8.02 15.24
C LEU A 36 -5.01 7.57 14.65
N MET A 37 -4.78 6.25 14.58
CA MET A 37 -3.55 5.70 13.99
C MET A 37 -3.37 6.09 12.53
N MET A 38 -4.43 6.03 11.71
CA MET A 38 -4.35 6.49 10.31
C MET A 38 -3.95 7.97 10.22
N ARG A 39 -4.47 8.84 11.10
CA ARG A 39 -4.10 10.28 11.13
C ARG A 39 -2.64 10.49 11.52
N LEU A 40 -2.13 9.74 12.49
CA LEU A 40 -0.73 9.80 12.91
C LEU A 40 0.20 9.28 11.81
N PHE A 41 -0.13 8.16 11.18
CA PHE A 41 0.66 7.56 10.12
C PHE A 41 0.77 8.44 8.88
N ASN A 42 -0.24 9.26 8.56
CA ASN A 42 -0.15 10.20 7.46
C ASN A 42 1.04 11.17 7.57
N LYS A 43 1.40 11.60 8.80
CA LYS A 43 2.56 12.50 9.00
C LYS A 43 3.86 11.81 8.57
N ALA A 44 3.99 10.51 8.82
CA ALA A 44 5.16 9.72 8.45
C ALA A 44 5.17 9.32 6.98
N TYR A 45 4.01 8.96 6.41
CA TYR A 45 3.94 8.29 5.10
C TYR A 45 3.72 9.24 3.93
N LEU A 46 3.01 10.36 4.10
CA LEU A 46 2.80 11.31 3.00
C LEU A 46 4.10 11.91 2.42
N PRO A 47 5.15 12.20 3.18
CA PRO A 47 6.45 12.56 2.60
C PRO A 47 7.02 11.48 1.68
N MET A 48 6.93 10.20 2.07
CA MET A 48 7.36 9.07 1.24
C MET A 48 6.52 8.95 -0.04
N VAL A 49 5.19 9.15 0.05
CA VAL A 49 4.31 9.14 -1.13
C VAL A 49 4.71 10.25 -2.12
N ARG A 50 4.98 11.47 -1.64
CA ARG A 50 5.46 12.56 -2.50
C ARG A 50 6.80 12.26 -3.14
N TRP A 51 7.73 11.69 -2.38
CA TRP A 51 9.02 11.22 -2.87
C TRP A 51 8.86 10.14 -3.94
N ALA A 52 8.04 9.12 -3.71
CA ALA A 52 7.76 8.08 -4.69
C ALA A 52 7.15 8.65 -5.98
N LEU A 53 6.22 9.60 -5.86
CA LEU A 53 5.58 10.24 -7.01
C LEU A 53 6.51 11.19 -7.79
N SER A 54 7.68 11.59 -7.26
CA SER A 54 8.67 12.36 -8.00
C SER A 54 9.37 11.54 -9.08
N PHE A 55 9.38 10.21 -8.97
CA PHE A 55 9.93 9.30 -10.00
C PHE A 55 8.91 8.92 -11.08
N TYR A 56 7.69 9.43 -10.99
CA TYR A 56 6.66 9.20 -11.98
C TYR A 56 6.33 10.49 -12.74
N ASN A 57 6.95 10.63 -13.90
CA ASN A 57 6.74 11.75 -14.84
C ASN A 57 6.31 11.17 -16.19
N PRO A 58 5.03 10.86 -16.38
CA PRO A 58 4.54 10.39 -17.67
C PRO A 58 4.51 11.54 -18.67
N SER A 59 4.72 11.21 -19.97
CA SER A 59 4.54 12.17 -21.07
C SER A 59 3.10 12.64 -21.19
N GLU A 60 2.16 11.76 -20.85
CA GLU A 60 0.72 12.04 -20.78
C GLU A 60 0.17 11.63 -19.41
N SER A 61 -0.83 12.37 -18.92
CA SER A 61 -1.49 12.00 -17.66
C SER A 61 -2.22 10.67 -17.83
N PRO A 62 -2.09 9.72 -16.86
CA PRO A 62 -2.83 8.48 -16.89
C PRO A 62 -4.34 8.78 -16.86
N MET A 63 -5.13 8.04 -17.64
CA MET A 63 -6.58 8.23 -17.67
C MET A 63 -7.24 7.66 -16.40
N LYS A 64 -6.83 6.47 -15.98
CA LYS A 64 -7.38 5.77 -14.81
C LYS A 64 -6.29 5.37 -13.83
N ILE A 65 -6.46 5.77 -12.58
CA ILE A 65 -5.52 5.52 -11.49
C ILE A 65 -6.21 4.70 -10.39
N LEU A 66 -5.53 3.65 -9.93
CA LEU A 66 -5.93 2.89 -8.75
C LEU A 66 -4.91 3.13 -7.62
N ASP A 67 -5.39 3.45 -6.43
CA ASP A 67 -4.60 3.48 -5.19
C ASP A 67 -5.07 2.34 -4.27
N ILE A 68 -4.14 1.47 -3.86
CA ILE A 68 -4.44 0.25 -3.11
C ILE A 68 -4.08 0.44 -1.63
N GLY A 69 -5.02 0.11 -0.74
CA GLY A 69 -4.81 0.21 0.71
C GLY A 69 -4.73 1.65 1.17
N VAL A 70 -5.73 2.45 0.77
CA VAL A 70 -5.73 3.91 0.90
C VAL A 70 -5.84 4.41 2.35
N GLY A 71 -6.19 3.54 3.31
CA GLY A 71 -6.49 3.97 4.66
C GLY A 71 -7.54 5.08 4.67
N ASN A 72 -7.23 6.23 5.23
CA ASN A 72 -8.14 7.39 5.22
C ASN A 72 -8.07 8.27 3.96
N GLY A 73 -7.52 7.78 2.85
CA GLY A 73 -7.61 8.37 1.52
C GLY A 73 -6.66 9.55 1.22
N LYS A 74 -5.73 9.90 2.12
CA LYS A 74 -4.85 11.07 1.91
C LYS A 74 -3.89 10.90 0.74
N SER A 75 -3.35 9.70 0.49
CA SER A 75 -2.53 9.38 -0.70
C SER A 75 -3.36 9.52 -1.98
N THR A 76 -4.59 8.99 -1.97
CA THR A 76 -5.51 9.05 -3.11
C THR A 76 -5.89 10.49 -3.46
N ALA A 77 -6.19 11.32 -2.45
CA ALA A 77 -6.45 12.76 -2.65
C ALA A 77 -5.22 13.49 -3.24
N LEU A 78 -4.00 13.06 -2.89
CA LEU A 78 -2.76 13.58 -3.46
C LEU A 78 -2.64 13.20 -4.94
N LEU A 79 -2.99 11.97 -5.30
CA LEU A 79 -3.03 11.50 -6.70
C LEU A 79 -4.05 12.30 -7.51
N ALA A 80 -5.28 12.46 -7.01
CA ALA A 80 -6.32 13.26 -7.68
C ALA A 80 -5.89 14.72 -7.88
N LYS A 81 -5.19 15.31 -6.91
CA LYS A 81 -4.63 16.66 -7.06
C LYS A 81 -3.50 16.73 -8.09
N LYS A 82 -2.62 15.72 -8.13
CA LYS A 82 -1.48 15.66 -9.07
C LYS A 82 -1.94 15.42 -10.50
N PHE A 83 -2.99 14.64 -10.69
CA PHE A 83 -3.54 14.25 -11.99
C PHE A 83 -5.01 14.66 -12.10
N PRO A 84 -5.32 15.95 -12.24
CA PRO A 84 -6.69 16.48 -12.16
C PRO A 84 -7.61 16.03 -13.30
N LYS A 85 -7.05 15.51 -14.40
CA LYS A 85 -7.80 14.99 -15.56
C LYS A 85 -8.04 13.47 -15.47
N SER A 86 -7.48 12.81 -14.45
CA SER A 86 -7.56 11.36 -14.29
C SER A 86 -8.77 10.97 -13.45
N SER A 87 -9.37 9.81 -13.77
CA SER A 87 -10.28 9.12 -12.86
C SER A 87 -9.46 8.37 -11.80
N VAL A 88 -9.60 8.74 -10.54
CA VAL A 88 -8.85 8.14 -9.44
C VAL A 88 -9.78 7.33 -8.56
N ILE A 89 -9.47 6.05 -8.39
CA ILE A 89 -10.18 5.12 -7.52
C ILE A 89 -9.23 4.68 -6.42
N GLY A 90 -9.70 4.70 -5.18
CA GLY A 90 -9.00 4.17 -4.02
C GLY A 90 -9.71 2.95 -3.47
N ILE A 91 -8.99 1.86 -3.21
CA ILE A 91 -9.55 0.65 -2.59
C ILE A 91 -8.95 0.36 -1.22
N GLU A 92 -9.79 -0.17 -0.33
CA GLU A 92 -9.42 -0.50 1.04
C GLU A 92 -10.34 -1.62 1.57
N ILE A 93 -9.81 -2.47 2.45
CA ILE A 93 -10.56 -3.59 3.06
C ILE A 93 -11.25 -3.20 4.38
N SER A 94 -10.97 -2.03 4.91
CA SER A 94 -11.55 -1.51 6.15
C SER A 94 -12.70 -0.55 5.84
N GLU A 95 -13.92 -0.92 6.23
CA GLU A 95 -15.10 -0.05 6.10
C GLU A 95 -14.92 1.29 6.81
N ILE A 96 -14.26 1.29 7.98
CA ILE A 96 -14.06 2.52 8.75
C ILE A 96 -13.07 3.45 8.05
N ALA A 97 -12.06 2.89 7.39
CA ALA A 97 -11.10 3.65 6.60
C ALA A 97 -11.77 4.25 5.35
N ILE A 98 -12.63 3.50 4.66
CA ILE A 98 -13.43 4.00 3.54
C ILE A 98 -14.36 5.15 4.00
N LYS A 99 -15.06 4.99 5.12
CA LYS A 99 -15.90 6.06 5.68
C LYS A 99 -15.13 7.35 6.01
N GLU A 100 -13.89 7.22 6.48
CA GLU A 100 -13.02 8.38 6.73
C GLU A 100 -12.49 8.98 5.41
N ALA A 101 -12.13 8.15 4.43
CA ALA A 101 -11.67 8.60 3.12
C ALA A 101 -12.76 9.37 2.37
N GLN A 102 -14.00 8.90 2.40
CA GLN A 102 -15.16 9.55 1.76
C GLN A 102 -15.50 10.94 2.31
N LYS A 103 -14.98 11.31 3.50
CA LYS A 103 -15.12 12.66 4.05
C LYS A 103 -14.15 13.68 3.45
N LEU A 104 -13.18 13.23 2.64
CA LEU A 104 -12.19 14.13 2.06
C LEU A 104 -12.79 14.94 0.92
N PRO A 105 -12.44 16.22 0.82
CA PRO A 105 -12.80 17.05 -0.33
C PRO A 105 -11.88 16.69 -1.52
N THR A 106 -12.27 15.66 -2.28
CA THR A 106 -11.51 15.15 -3.43
C THR A 106 -12.47 14.63 -4.50
N THR A 107 -12.00 14.60 -5.75
CA THR A 107 -12.71 13.98 -6.88
C THR A 107 -12.52 12.47 -6.94
N ALA A 108 -11.65 11.91 -6.10
CA ALA A 108 -11.41 10.47 -6.05
C ALA A 108 -12.63 9.71 -5.51
N VAL A 109 -12.84 8.50 -6.01
CA VAL A 109 -13.88 7.57 -5.56
C VAL A 109 -13.24 6.51 -4.66
N PHE A 110 -13.89 6.16 -3.55
CA PHE A 110 -13.40 5.15 -2.62
C PHE A 110 -14.33 3.94 -2.58
N GLN A 111 -13.76 2.75 -2.69
CA GLN A 111 -14.49 1.48 -2.76
C GLN A 111 -13.95 0.48 -1.73
N LEU A 112 -14.85 -0.29 -1.12
CA LEU A 112 -14.51 -1.39 -0.24
C LEU A 112 -14.19 -2.61 -1.10
N GLU A 113 -12.90 -2.87 -1.33
CA GLU A 113 -12.41 -3.93 -2.21
C GLU A 113 -11.13 -4.56 -1.66
N ASN A 114 -10.90 -5.83 -1.99
CA ASN A 114 -9.66 -6.53 -1.70
C ASN A 114 -8.86 -6.70 -3.01
N ILE A 115 -7.60 -6.27 -3.00
CA ILE A 115 -6.72 -6.40 -4.17
C ILE A 115 -6.50 -7.86 -4.62
N GLU A 116 -6.70 -8.83 -3.76
CA GLU A 116 -6.58 -10.25 -4.11
C GLU A 116 -7.75 -10.76 -4.95
N ASN A 117 -8.86 -10.02 -5.04
CA ASN A 117 -10.03 -10.35 -5.84
C ASN A 117 -10.89 -9.12 -6.07
N THR A 118 -10.55 -8.30 -7.09
CA THR A 118 -11.29 -7.09 -7.41
C THR A 118 -12.39 -7.31 -8.43
N SER A 119 -13.41 -6.45 -8.42
CA SER A 119 -14.48 -6.42 -9.42
C SER A 119 -14.10 -5.73 -10.74
N PHE A 120 -12.88 -5.22 -10.87
CA PHE A 120 -12.44 -4.47 -12.04
C PHE A 120 -12.22 -5.35 -13.28
N ASN A 121 -12.50 -4.79 -14.45
CA ASN A 121 -12.20 -5.45 -15.73
C ASN A 121 -10.69 -5.55 -15.98
N ASN A 122 -10.31 -6.46 -16.87
CA ASN A 122 -8.92 -6.57 -17.34
C ASN A 122 -8.47 -5.25 -17.97
N LYS A 123 -7.18 -4.93 -17.84
CA LYS A 123 -6.54 -3.78 -18.49
C LYS A 123 -7.29 -2.46 -18.27
N THR A 124 -7.67 -2.18 -17.03
CA THR A 124 -8.47 -1.00 -16.66
C THR A 124 -7.63 0.20 -16.28
N PHE A 125 -6.49 0.00 -15.62
CA PHE A 125 -5.72 1.09 -15.00
C PHE A 125 -4.38 1.33 -15.70
N ASP A 126 -4.08 2.61 -15.97
CA ASP A 126 -2.79 3.03 -16.54
C ASP A 126 -1.73 3.21 -15.45
N LEU A 127 -2.19 3.57 -14.25
CA LEU A 127 -1.35 3.70 -13.07
C LEU A 127 -2.00 2.99 -11.89
N ILE A 128 -1.24 2.13 -11.24
CA ILE A 128 -1.61 1.53 -9.95
C ILE A 128 -0.57 1.94 -8.93
N CYS A 129 -1.01 2.35 -7.74
CA CYS A 129 -0.16 2.73 -6.62
C CYS A 129 -0.43 1.82 -5.42
N ALA A 130 0.62 1.42 -4.71
CA ALA A 130 0.56 0.67 -3.46
C ALA A 130 1.58 1.26 -2.47
N PHE A 131 1.13 2.17 -1.61
CA PHE A 131 1.97 2.87 -0.66
C PHE A 131 1.77 2.32 0.75
N GLN A 132 2.81 1.74 1.36
CA GLN A 132 2.81 1.16 2.72
C GLN A 132 1.75 0.06 2.93
N THR A 133 1.41 -0.74 1.92
CA THR A 133 0.30 -1.68 2.01
C THR A 133 0.65 -3.12 1.63
N HIS A 134 1.48 -3.34 0.60
CA HIS A 134 1.71 -4.65 -0.03
C HIS A 134 2.23 -5.73 0.95
N PHE A 135 2.93 -5.34 2.00
CA PHE A 135 3.43 -6.27 3.04
C PHE A 135 2.34 -6.74 4.01
N HIS A 136 1.12 -6.25 3.87
CA HIS A 136 -0.06 -6.69 4.63
C HIS A 136 -1.01 -7.59 3.82
N TRP A 137 -0.77 -7.77 2.51
CA TRP A 137 -1.59 -8.65 1.69
C TRP A 137 -1.44 -10.10 2.13
N LYS A 138 -2.53 -10.86 2.13
CA LYS A 138 -2.55 -12.23 2.61
C LYS A 138 -1.76 -13.15 1.68
N ASP A 139 -1.95 -12.97 0.37
CA ASP A 139 -1.23 -13.70 -0.68
C ASP A 139 -0.68 -12.72 -1.71
N LEU A 140 0.63 -12.50 -1.66
CA LEU A 140 1.33 -11.62 -2.60
C LEU A 140 1.20 -12.08 -4.05
N LYS A 141 1.26 -13.40 -4.30
CA LYS A 141 1.19 -13.94 -5.66
C LYS A 141 -0.18 -13.68 -6.28
N ILE A 142 -1.25 -13.89 -5.52
CA ILE A 142 -2.61 -13.59 -5.96
C ILE A 142 -2.77 -12.10 -6.19
N ALA A 143 -2.34 -11.24 -5.25
CA ALA A 143 -2.47 -9.79 -5.37
C ALA A 143 -1.69 -9.22 -6.57
N PHE A 144 -0.44 -9.63 -6.79
CA PHE A 144 0.33 -9.17 -7.94
C PHE A 144 -0.18 -9.74 -9.28
N SER A 145 -0.75 -10.95 -9.29
CA SER A 145 -1.43 -11.51 -10.47
C SER A 145 -2.69 -10.72 -10.82
N GLU A 146 -3.45 -10.32 -9.81
CA GLU A 146 -4.63 -9.46 -9.99
C GLU A 146 -4.23 -8.07 -10.47
N ILE A 147 -3.20 -7.46 -9.88
CA ILE A 147 -2.63 -6.19 -10.37
C ILE A 147 -2.23 -6.30 -11.83
N LYS A 148 -1.52 -7.38 -12.23
CA LYS A 148 -1.17 -7.63 -13.63
C LYS A 148 -2.42 -7.71 -14.52
N ARG A 149 -3.49 -8.36 -14.06
CA ARG A 149 -4.74 -8.51 -14.82
C ARG A 149 -5.39 -7.16 -15.10
N ILE A 150 -5.51 -6.31 -14.06
CA ILE A 150 -6.21 -5.02 -14.16
C ILE A 150 -5.35 -3.88 -14.70
N LEU A 151 -4.03 -4.01 -14.72
CA LEU A 151 -3.10 -3.05 -15.32
C LEU A 151 -3.21 -3.09 -16.84
N THR A 152 -3.19 -1.94 -17.53
CA THR A 152 -3.08 -1.88 -19.00
C THR A 152 -1.74 -2.41 -19.47
N ASP A 153 -1.56 -2.71 -20.77
CA ASP A 153 -0.32 -3.31 -21.26
C ASP A 153 0.89 -2.36 -21.13
N GLN A 154 0.65 -1.04 -21.21
CA GLN A 154 1.65 0.00 -20.98
C GLN A 154 1.59 0.58 -19.57
N GLY A 155 0.72 0.04 -18.72
CA GLY A 155 0.47 0.53 -17.37
C GLY A 155 1.68 0.37 -16.46
N ILE A 156 1.68 1.16 -15.40
CA ILE A 156 2.74 1.21 -14.41
C ILE A 156 2.16 0.95 -13.03
N LEU A 157 2.84 0.07 -12.28
CA LEU A 157 2.64 -0.09 -10.85
C LEU A 157 3.76 0.62 -10.10
N LEU A 158 3.39 1.49 -9.16
CA LEU A 158 4.31 2.10 -8.20
C LEU A 158 4.10 1.50 -6.83
N VAL A 159 5.16 0.99 -6.24
CA VAL A 159 5.15 0.50 -4.85
C VAL A 159 6.14 1.32 -4.05
N ALA A 160 5.75 1.82 -2.88
CA ALA A 160 6.68 2.46 -1.96
C ALA A 160 6.38 2.08 -0.52
N CYS A 161 7.43 1.87 0.26
CA CYS A 161 7.29 1.48 1.66
C CYS A 161 8.57 1.74 2.48
N GLU A 162 8.44 1.65 3.78
CA GLU A 162 9.58 1.57 4.68
C GLU A 162 10.28 0.22 4.55
N TYR A 163 11.60 0.23 4.36
CA TYR A 163 12.41 -0.99 4.26
C TYR A 163 12.32 -1.87 5.51
N ALA A 164 12.16 -1.26 6.68
CA ALA A 164 11.95 -1.99 7.92
C ALA A 164 10.70 -2.90 7.87
N LYS A 165 9.66 -2.48 7.15
CA LYS A 165 8.44 -3.29 6.94
C LYS A 165 8.70 -4.49 6.04
N ILE A 166 9.47 -4.32 4.96
CA ILE A 166 9.90 -5.44 4.12
C ILE A 166 10.71 -6.44 4.94
N ARG A 167 11.70 -5.97 5.68
CA ARG A 167 12.54 -6.85 6.52
C ARG A 167 11.73 -7.66 7.55
N TYR A 168 10.67 -7.08 8.10
CA TYR A 168 9.87 -7.70 9.13
C TYR A 168 8.79 -8.62 8.55
N TYR A 169 8.03 -8.16 7.56
CA TYR A 169 6.86 -8.89 7.03
C TYR A 169 7.18 -9.76 5.82
N LEU A 170 8.18 -9.38 5.03
CA LEU A 170 8.55 -10.03 3.76
C LEU A 170 10.07 -10.29 3.71
N PRO A 171 10.67 -10.96 4.73
CA PRO A 171 12.12 -11.12 4.81
C PRO A 171 12.73 -11.85 3.60
N GLN A 172 11.95 -12.67 2.89
CA GLN A 172 12.34 -13.35 1.66
C GLN A 172 12.53 -12.39 0.48
N TYR A 173 11.94 -11.19 0.52
CA TYR A 173 12.04 -10.15 -0.51
C TYR A 173 12.80 -8.91 -0.04
N LYS A 174 13.63 -9.04 1.01
CA LYS A 174 14.52 -7.96 1.46
C LYS A 174 15.60 -7.61 0.44
N ASP A 175 15.95 -8.58 -0.39
CA ASP A 175 16.87 -8.45 -1.50
C ASP A 175 16.11 -8.11 -2.78
N THR A 176 16.64 -7.16 -3.56
CA THR A 176 16.03 -6.68 -4.79
C THR A 176 15.94 -7.77 -5.85
N GLN A 177 16.96 -8.64 -5.92
CA GLN A 177 16.97 -9.74 -6.89
C GLN A 177 15.85 -10.74 -6.59
N ALA A 178 15.69 -11.17 -5.34
CA ALA A 178 14.62 -12.08 -4.93
C ALA A 178 13.23 -11.49 -5.22
N PHE A 179 13.06 -10.18 -5.01
CA PHE A 179 11.80 -9.51 -5.35
C PHE A 179 11.58 -9.45 -6.86
N GLN A 180 12.61 -9.19 -7.66
CA GLN A 180 12.54 -9.21 -9.12
C GLN A 180 12.20 -10.60 -9.67
N GLU A 181 12.81 -11.66 -9.13
CA GLU A 181 12.50 -13.06 -9.50
C GLU A 181 11.02 -13.39 -9.19
N PHE A 182 10.54 -12.96 -8.01
CA PHE A 182 9.13 -13.09 -7.68
C PHE A 182 8.23 -12.36 -8.69
N LEU A 183 8.52 -11.09 -9.02
CA LEU A 183 7.76 -10.32 -9.99
C LEU A 183 7.73 -11.01 -11.36
N ASN A 184 8.88 -11.51 -11.81
CA ASN A 184 8.98 -12.24 -13.08
C ASN A 184 8.09 -13.50 -13.06
N SER A 185 8.01 -14.20 -11.94
CA SER A 185 7.18 -15.41 -11.79
C SER A 185 5.68 -15.14 -11.97
N VAL A 186 5.24 -13.90 -11.75
CA VAL A 186 3.84 -13.46 -11.96
C VAL A 186 3.67 -12.64 -13.26
N GLY A 187 4.71 -12.55 -14.09
CA GLY A 187 4.68 -11.85 -15.38
C GLY A 187 4.72 -10.32 -15.26
N LEU A 188 5.40 -9.84 -14.24
CA LEU A 188 5.75 -8.44 -14.01
C LEU A 188 7.26 -8.29 -14.01
N GLN A 189 7.76 -7.08 -14.24
CA GLN A 189 9.21 -6.79 -14.18
C GLN A 189 9.46 -5.49 -13.43
N LEU A 190 10.52 -5.49 -12.62
CA LEU A 190 11.04 -4.30 -11.97
C LEU A 190 11.84 -3.48 -13.01
N VAL A 191 11.44 -2.21 -13.21
CA VAL A 191 12.13 -1.32 -14.16
C VAL A 191 12.93 -0.21 -13.49
N GLN A 192 12.63 0.09 -12.23
CA GLN A 192 13.37 1.08 -11.45
C GLN A 192 13.22 0.78 -9.95
N GLU A 193 14.30 0.90 -9.21
CA GLU A 193 14.32 0.91 -7.76
C GLU A 193 15.00 2.18 -7.27
N GLU A 194 14.43 2.82 -6.22
CA GLU A 194 15.05 3.94 -5.53
C GLU A 194 15.06 3.72 -4.03
N LYS A 195 16.10 4.25 -3.38
CA LYS A 195 16.34 4.07 -1.93
C LYS A 195 16.66 5.42 -1.30
N GLN A 196 15.92 5.80 -0.26
CA GLN A 196 16.17 7.04 0.48
C GLN A 196 15.73 6.90 1.93
N GLN A 197 16.61 7.23 2.89
CA GLN A 197 16.29 7.34 4.33
C GLN A 197 15.46 6.18 4.90
N GLY A 198 15.77 4.94 4.48
CA GLY A 198 15.00 3.76 4.91
C GLY A 198 13.74 3.48 4.11
N TRP A 199 13.43 4.28 3.11
CA TRP A 199 12.35 4.01 2.16
C TRP A 199 12.84 3.19 0.96
N ARG A 200 11.91 2.47 0.35
CA ARG A 200 12.07 1.78 -0.94
C ARG A 200 10.97 2.21 -1.87
N PHE A 201 11.33 2.42 -3.11
CA PHE A 201 10.42 2.67 -4.21
C PHE A 201 10.71 1.66 -5.33
N TYR A 202 9.66 1.13 -5.91
CA TYR A 202 9.72 0.22 -7.04
C TYR A 202 8.74 0.68 -8.12
N LYS A 203 9.24 0.81 -9.35
CA LYS A 203 8.46 1.01 -10.55
C LYS A 203 8.43 -0.29 -11.33
N ILE A 204 7.24 -0.80 -11.59
CA ILE A 204 7.01 -2.13 -12.10
C ILE A 204 6.13 -2.02 -13.34
N LYS A 205 6.38 -2.86 -14.35
CA LYS A 205 5.59 -2.99 -15.57
C LYS A 205 5.23 -4.45 -15.82
N LYS A 206 4.34 -4.68 -16.78
CA LYS A 206 4.17 -6.04 -17.32
C LYS A 206 5.45 -6.51 -18.00
N LEU A 207 5.78 -7.77 -17.78
CA LEU A 207 6.87 -8.42 -18.51
C LEU A 207 6.43 -8.60 -19.97
N ILE A 208 7.19 -8.05 -20.90
CA ILE A 208 6.94 -8.22 -22.34
C ILE A 208 7.41 -9.64 -22.68
N GLN A 209 6.48 -10.49 -23.09
CA GLN A 209 6.82 -11.78 -23.71
C GLN A 209 7.03 -11.51 -25.21
N PHE A 210 8.24 -11.72 -25.68
CA PHE A 210 8.59 -11.74 -27.11
C PHE A 210 8.24 -13.10 -27.71
#